data_67a8c85701d24a244fa88e18b7ca3780
#
_entry.id   67a8c85701d24a244fa88e18b7ca3780
#
_cell.length_a   1.000
_cell.length_b   1.000
_cell.length_c   1.000
_cell.angle_alpha   90.00
_cell.angle_beta   90.00
_cell.angle_gamma   90.00
#
_symmetry.space_group_name_H-M   'P 1'
#
loop_
_entity.id
_entity.type
_entity.pdbx_description
1 polymer ?
#
loop_
_entity_poly.entity_id
_entity_poly.type
_entity_poly.pdbx_seq_one_letter_code
_entity_poly.pdbx_strand_id
1 'polypeptide(L)'
;MNRIFLQFGSGLGPMSRSLPIALALAEARYEIKYLGYDMAKTHMKKAGIEELCSDFGISDIKKGSPNPQWSTADEFWSMIGYGNMPWVERKVDELISLLKEFSPDYILSDLGILACIASRIMGIPLIAINQSCYHPNVKLKWWEDNYKFENYKSEDSLLYKLNAYLKKKGAPQLNTFTEIFTGNLTIIPSFYDFDPIQDVKKYNTHYVGPVLYIPKETASERVLKLF
;
A
#
# COMPACT_ATOMS: atom_id res chain seq x y z
N MET A 1 21.46 -3.38 -13.74
CA MET A 1 20.60 -4.23 -12.87
C MET A 1 19.39 -3.41 -12.53
N ASN A 2 18.19 -3.91 -12.81
CA ASN A 2 16.97 -3.14 -12.53
C ASN A 2 16.72 -3.05 -11.02
N ARG A 3 16.25 -1.89 -10.57
CA ARG A 3 16.01 -1.56 -9.16
C ARG A 3 14.54 -1.45 -8.86
N ILE A 4 14.11 -2.03 -7.77
CA ILE A 4 12.72 -1.99 -7.33
C ILE A 4 12.67 -1.45 -5.90
N PHE A 5 11.87 -0.42 -5.70
CA PHE A 5 11.50 0.01 -4.36
C PHE A 5 10.17 -0.63 -3.96
N LEU A 6 10.14 -1.25 -2.78
CA LEU A 6 8.96 -1.91 -2.23
C LEU A 6 8.45 -1.17 -0.99
N GLN A 7 7.19 -0.80 -0.98
CA GLN A 7 6.51 -0.38 0.24
C GLN A 7 5.23 -1.20 0.45
N PHE A 8 5.00 -1.62 1.68
CA PHE A 8 3.76 -2.30 2.06
C PHE A 8 3.12 -1.64 3.29
N GLY A 9 1.79 -1.81 3.40
CA GLY A 9 0.99 -1.30 4.51
C GLY A 9 1.32 -1.97 5.85
N SER A 10 0.72 -1.47 6.91
CA SER A 10 0.91 -2.03 8.25
C SER A 10 0.31 -3.43 8.38
N GLY A 11 0.98 -4.28 9.13
CA GLY A 11 0.53 -5.63 9.46
C GLY A 11 1.19 -6.74 8.66
N LEU A 12 0.91 -7.98 9.07
CA LEU A 12 1.52 -9.17 8.46
C LEU A 12 0.91 -9.54 7.10
N GLY A 13 -0.35 -9.17 6.84
CA GLY A 13 -1.01 -9.48 5.58
C GLY A 13 -0.29 -8.91 4.35
N PRO A 14 -0.08 -7.59 4.24
CA PRO A 14 0.71 -7.01 3.17
C PRO A 14 2.13 -7.57 3.09
N MET A 15 2.80 -7.75 4.23
CA MET A 15 4.14 -8.33 4.27
C MET A 15 4.17 -9.77 3.72
N SER A 16 3.23 -10.62 4.12
CA SER A 16 3.18 -12.02 3.69
C SER A 16 2.92 -12.19 2.18
N ARG A 17 2.31 -11.20 1.53
CA ARG A 17 2.14 -11.16 0.07
C ARG A 17 3.37 -10.56 -0.61
N SER A 18 3.94 -9.50 -0.05
CA SER A 18 5.06 -8.77 -0.65
C SER A 18 6.38 -9.54 -0.56
N LEU A 19 6.61 -10.27 0.53
CA LEU A 19 7.88 -10.99 0.76
C LEU A 19 8.17 -12.07 -0.30
N PRO A 20 7.27 -13.00 -0.65
CA PRO A 20 7.56 -13.99 -1.69
C PRO A 20 7.79 -13.36 -3.05
N ILE A 21 7.11 -12.25 -3.37
CA ILE A 21 7.33 -11.50 -4.61
C ILE A 21 8.73 -10.88 -4.60
N ALA A 22 9.12 -10.24 -3.49
CA ALA A 22 10.46 -9.66 -3.35
C ALA A 22 11.56 -10.71 -3.48
N LEU A 23 11.39 -11.89 -2.87
CA LEU A 23 12.34 -13.00 -2.98
C LEU A 23 12.46 -13.49 -4.43
N ALA A 24 11.35 -13.70 -5.14
CA ALA A 24 11.38 -14.11 -6.54
C ALA A 24 12.06 -13.08 -7.45
N LEU A 25 11.82 -11.79 -7.19
CA LEU A 25 12.49 -10.72 -7.92
C LEU A 25 13.99 -10.65 -7.60
N ALA A 26 14.38 -10.89 -6.35
CA ALA A 26 15.80 -10.96 -5.97
C ALA A 26 16.51 -12.15 -6.64
N GLU A 27 15.87 -13.33 -6.71
CA GLU A 27 16.36 -14.48 -7.47
C GLU A 27 16.50 -14.16 -8.97
N ALA A 28 15.60 -13.36 -9.52
CA ALA A 28 15.67 -12.85 -10.89
C ALA A 28 16.68 -11.69 -11.06
N ARG A 29 17.53 -11.42 -10.04
CA ARG A 29 18.61 -10.43 -10.03
C ARG A 29 18.14 -8.98 -10.12
N TYR A 30 16.97 -8.66 -9.58
CA TYR A 30 16.61 -7.28 -9.28
C TYR A 30 17.24 -6.84 -7.96
N GLU A 31 17.71 -5.59 -7.90
CA GLU A 31 18.09 -4.95 -6.63
C GLU A 31 16.81 -4.43 -5.96
N ILE A 32 16.54 -4.88 -4.73
CA ILE A 32 15.30 -4.53 -4.03
C ILE A 32 15.65 -3.85 -2.72
N LYS A 33 15.05 -2.68 -2.50
CA LYS A 33 15.02 -2.05 -1.18
C LYS A 33 13.57 -1.82 -0.75
N TYR A 34 13.32 -1.92 0.55
CA TYR A 34 11.96 -1.79 1.07
C TYR A 34 11.84 -0.70 2.12
N LEU A 35 10.62 -0.24 2.33
CA LEU A 35 10.16 0.43 3.54
C LEU A 35 8.93 -0.28 4.08
N GLY A 36 8.92 -0.55 5.37
CA GLY A 36 7.81 -1.23 6.03
C GLY A 36 7.74 -0.90 7.51
N TYR A 37 6.72 -1.43 8.17
CA TYR A 37 6.49 -1.26 9.60
C TYR A 37 7.33 -2.25 10.41
N ASP A 38 7.62 -1.91 11.67
CA ASP A 38 8.54 -2.64 12.53
C ASP A 38 8.27 -4.15 12.64
N MET A 39 6.99 -4.55 12.66
CA MET A 39 6.61 -5.97 12.68
C MET A 39 7.15 -6.77 11.49
N ALA A 40 7.31 -6.14 10.34
CA ALA A 40 7.77 -6.82 9.12
C ALA A 40 9.29 -6.76 8.95
N LYS A 41 9.99 -5.83 9.61
CA LYS A 41 11.45 -5.64 9.47
C LYS A 41 12.23 -6.93 9.73
N THR A 42 11.86 -7.66 10.78
CA THR A 42 12.54 -8.92 11.12
C THR A 42 12.44 -9.97 10.01
N HIS A 43 11.27 -10.09 9.37
CA HIS A 43 11.08 -11.05 8.28
C HIS A 43 11.83 -10.63 7.01
N MET A 44 11.77 -9.35 6.64
CA MET A 44 12.49 -8.82 5.48
C MET A 44 14.01 -8.94 5.65
N LYS A 45 14.53 -8.61 6.84
CA LYS A 45 15.95 -8.76 7.17
C LYS A 45 16.41 -10.23 7.12
N LYS A 46 15.63 -11.17 7.70
CA LYS A 46 15.92 -12.62 7.60
C LYS A 46 15.94 -13.10 6.14
N ALA A 47 15.13 -12.50 5.30
CA ALA A 47 15.07 -12.80 3.86
C ALA A 47 16.20 -12.13 3.04
N GLY A 48 17.05 -11.33 3.68
CA GLY A 48 18.16 -10.64 3.02
C GLY A 48 17.73 -9.43 2.17
N ILE A 49 16.50 -8.95 2.34
CA ILE A 49 16.02 -7.74 1.64
C ILE A 49 16.42 -6.50 2.45
N GLU A 50 17.11 -5.57 1.80
CA GLU A 50 17.65 -4.36 2.45
C GLU A 50 16.58 -3.30 2.68
N GLU A 51 16.58 -2.69 3.86
CA GLU A 51 15.74 -1.52 4.15
C GLU A 51 16.32 -0.27 3.48
N LEU A 52 15.47 0.53 2.81
CA LEU A 52 15.91 1.75 2.13
C LEU A 52 16.44 2.80 3.13
N CYS A 53 15.77 2.94 4.27
CA CYS A 53 16.15 3.86 5.34
C CYS A 53 15.60 3.37 6.68
N SER A 54 16.46 3.03 7.63
CA SER A 54 16.08 2.51 8.95
C SER A 54 15.34 3.54 9.81
N ASP A 55 15.67 4.82 9.62
CA ASP A 55 15.21 5.93 10.47
C ASP A 55 14.03 6.69 9.84
N PHE A 56 13.43 6.13 8.78
CA PHE A 56 12.33 6.79 8.07
C PHE A 56 11.12 7.09 8.95
N GLY A 57 10.89 6.33 10.03
CA GLY A 57 9.83 6.59 11.01
C GLY A 57 8.42 6.47 10.40
N ILE A 58 8.17 5.47 9.57
CA ILE A 58 6.83 5.22 8.99
C ILE A 58 5.80 4.91 10.08
N SER A 59 6.24 4.35 11.21
CA SER A 59 5.40 4.03 12.37
C SER A 59 5.03 5.25 13.23
N ASP A 60 5.65 6.41 12.97
CA ASP A 60 5.41 7.66 13.74
C ASP A 60 4.07 8.33 13.39
N ILE A 61 3.33 7.74 12.47
CA ILE A 61 2.00 8.23 12.10
C ILE A 61 1.08 8.23 13.32
N LYS A 62 0.63 9.42 13.72
CA LYS A 62 -0.36 9.56 14.80
C LYS A 62 -1.72 9.15 14.28
N LYS A 63 -2.20 8.01 14.73
CA LYS A 63 -3.58 7.59 14.47
C LYS A 63 -4.52 8.61 15.11
N GLY A 64 -5.59 8.95 14.40
CA GLY A 64 -6.69 9.73 14.95
C GLY A 64 -7.40 9.00 16.08
N SER A 65 -8.35 9.64 16.73
CA SER A 65 -9.21 8.97 17.71
C SER A 65 -9.84 7.74 17.07
N PRO A 66 -9.83 6.58 17.72
CA PRO A 66 -10.44 5.38 17.18
C PRO A 66 -11.97 5.52 17.21
N ASN A 67 -12.51 6.31 16.31
CA ASN A 67 -13.92 6.18 15.98
C ASN A 67 -14.04 4.95 15.06
N PRO A 68 -14.63 3.84 15.50
CA PRO A 68 -14.71 2.63 14.71
C PRO A 68 -15.67 2.75 13.51
N GLN A 69 -16.22 3.91 13.29
CA GLN A 69 -17.23 4.15 12.25
C GLN A 69 -16.59 4.86 11.07
N TRP A 70 -16.37 4.13 10.00
CA TRP A 70 -16.03 4.66 8.67
C TRP A 70 -16.91 3.97 7.62
N SER A 71 -17.34 4.70 6.62
CA SER A 71 -18.18 4.18 5.53
C SER A 71 -17.43 4.06 4.20
N THR A 72 -16.27 4.70 4.10
CA THR A 72 -15.47 4.73 2.88
C THR A 72 -14.00 4.46 3.16
N ALA A 73 -13.26 4.06 2.11
CA ALA A 73 -11.81 3.92 2.21
C ALA A 73 -11.13 5.26 2.54
N ASP A 74 -11.63 6.37 2.02
CA ASP A 74 -11.12 7.73 2.30
C ASP A 74 -11.17 8.03 3.79
N GLU A 75 -12.32 7.82 4.44
CA GLU A 75 -12.48 8.02 5.88
C GLU A 75 -11.58 7.09 6.70
N PHE A 76 -11.51 5.81 6.32
CA PHE A 76 -10.65 4.84 6.99
C PHE A 76 -9.18 5.28 6.97
N TRP A 77 -8.66 5.61 5.79
CA TRP A 77 -7.26 6.02 5.65
C TRP A 77 -6.97 7.36 6.33
N SER A 78 -7.94 8.29 6.31
CA SER A 78 -7.86 9.54 7.06
C SER A 78 -7.74 9.27 8.57
N MET A 79 -8.58 8.39 9.10
CA MET A 79 -8.64 8.05 10.52
C MET A 79 -7.38 7.34 11.02
N ILE A 80 -6.79 6.43 10.24
CA ILE A 80 -5.57 5.73 10.64
C ILE A 80 -4.31 6.60 10.57
N GLY A 81 -4.47 7.90 10.26
CA GLY A 81 -3.43 8.92 10.40
C GLY A 81 -3.07 9.66 9.11
N TYR A 82 -3.44 9.17 7.94
CA TYR A 82 -3.11 9.83 6.67
C TYR A 82 -3.90 11.12 6.42
N GLY A 83 -4.95 11.40 7.21
CA GLY A 83 -5.60 12.71 7.27
C GLY A 83 -4.70 13.84 7.77
N ASN A 84 -3.57 13.53 8.44
CA ASN A 84 -2.55 14.48 8.84
C ASN A 84 -1.65 14.85 7.64
N MET A 85 -2.13 15.70 6.76
CA MET A 85 -1.41 16.08 5.55
C MET A 85 -0.02 16.68 5.79
N PRO A 86 0.22 17.51 6.80
CA PRO A 86 1.59 17.98 7.10
C PRO A 86 2.59 16.83 7.33
N TRP A 87 2.16 15.75 7.97
CA TRP A 87 2.97 14.56 8.15
C TRP A 87 3.15 13.81 6.81
N VAL A 88 2.06 13.63 6.06
CA VAL A 88 2.09 12.93 4.76
C VAL A 88 3.01 13.67 3.78
N GLU A 89 2.83 14.98 3.60
CA GLU A 89 3.65 15.79 2.70
C GLU A 89 5.13 15.69 3.05
N ARG A 90 5.49 15.85 4.33
CA ARG A 90 6.87 15.73 4.78
C ARG A 90 7.44 14.33 4.50
N LYS A 91 6.68 13.26 4.80
CA LYS A 91 7.15 11.89 4.58
C LYS A 91 7.25 11.51 3.10
N VAL A 92 6.36 12.01 2.27
CA VAL A 92 6.47 11.83 0.81
C VAL A 92 7.68 12.59 0.26
N ASP A 93 7.94 13.81 0.72
CA ASP A 93 9.11 14.60 0.27
C ASP A 93 10.43 13.95 0.72
N GLU A 94 10.49 13.41 1.93
CA GLU A 94 11.62 12.61 2.44
C GLU A 94 11.82 11.34 1.58
N LEU A 95 10.74 10.60 1.31
CA LEU A 95 10.78 9.42 0.47
C LEU A 95 11.25 9.73 -0.95
N ILE A 96 10.75 10.81 -1.55
CA ILE A 96 11.19 11.25 -2.89
C ILE A 96 12.70 11.50 -2.91
N SER A 97 13.27 12.09 -1.86
CA SER A 97 14.72 12.31 -1.77
C SER A 97 15.50 11.00 -1.74
N LEU A 98 15.05 10.04 -0.92
CA LEU A 98 15.64 8.69 -0.86
C LEU A 98 15.50 7.93 -2.19
N LEU A 99 14.35 8.07 -2.86
CA LEU A 99 14.12 7.43 -4.16
C LEU A 99 14.97 8.05 -5.28
N LYS A 100 15.28 9.34 -5.22
CA LYS A 100 16.23 9.95 -6.17
C LYS A 100 17.64 9.38 -6.03
N GLU A 101 18.08 9.09 -4.81
CA GLU A 101 19.38 8.46 -4.55
C GLU A 101 19.40 6.99 -4.97
N PHE A 102 18.36 6.24 -4.61
CA PHE A 102 18.25 4.83 -4.99
C PHE A 102 17.99 4.64 -6.48
N SER A 103 17.28 5.58 -7.12
CA SER A 103 16.89 5.56 -8.54
C SER A 103 16.21 4.27 -8.98
N PRO A 104 15.05 3.89 -8.40
CA PRO A 104 14.35 2.67 -8.79
C PRO A 104 13.71 2.82 -10.17
N ASP A 105 13.74 1.73 -10.96
CA ASP A 105 13.04 1.63 -12.24
C ASP A 105 11.53 1.42 -12.05
N TYR A 106 11.15 0.77 -10.93
CA TYR A 106 9.76 0.46 -10.58
C TYR A 106 9.53 0.65 -9.08
N ILE A 107 8.31 1.03 -8.76
CA ILE A 107 7.79 0.99 -7.38
C ILE A 107 6.80 -0.15 -7.29
N LEU A 108 7.00 -1.07 -6.34
CA LEU A 108 6.07 -2.12 -5.97
C LEU A 108 5.39 -1.73 -4.66
N SER A 109 4.07 -1.69 -4.64
CA SER A 109 3.34 -1.27 -3.44
C SER A 109 2.20 -2.23 -3.10
N ASP A 110 2.18 -2.73 -1.88
CA ASP A 110 1.03 -3.43 -1.28
C ASP A 110 0.38 -2.51 -0.23
N LEU A 111 -0.53 -1.65 -0.69
CA LEU A 111 -1.19 -0.63 0.14
C LEU A 111 -0.21 0.36 0.82
N GLY A 112 0.96 0.56 0.26
CA GLY A 112 1.94 1.54 0.72
C GLY A 112 1.64 2.93 0.16
N ILE A 113 0.76 3.68 0.81
CA ILE A 113 0.22 4.93 0.28
C ILE A 113 1.29 5.99 -0.03
N LEU A 114 2.36 6.09 0.79
CA LEU A 114 3.44 7.07 0.54
C LEU A 114 4.19 6.76 -0.76
N ALA A 115 4.46 5.47 -1.03
CA ALA A 115 5.06 5.03 -2.29
C ALA A 115 4.16 5.29 -3.49
N CYS A 116 2.85 5.07 -3.34
CA CYS A 116 1.87 5.36 -4.38
C CYS A 116 1.84 6.87 -4.74
N ILE A 117 1.89 7.73 -3.72
CA ILE A 117 1.96 9.19 -3.91
C ILE A 117 3.29 9.58 -4.56
N ALA A 118 4.43 9.06 -4.05
CA ALA A 118 5.76 9.34 -4.59
C ALA A 118 5.88 8.89 -6.06
N SER A 119 5.39 7.68 -6.40
CA SER A 119 5.33 7.19 -7.79
C SER A 119 4.62 8.18 -8.71
N ARG A 120 3.46 8.67 -8.30
CA ARG A 120 2.65 9.61 -9.09
C ARG A 120 3.35 10.97 -9.27
N ILE A 121 4.05 11.46 -8.24
CA ILE A 121 4.80 12.71 -8.31
C ILE A 121 6.06 12.59 -9.18
N MET A 122 6.78 11.47 -9.06
CA MET A 122 8.04 11.24 -9.77
C MET A 122 7.85 10.66 -11.18
N GLY A 123 6.66 10.17 -11.51
CA GLY A 123 6.40 9.46 -12.77
C GLY A 123 7.08 8.08 -12.86
N ILE A 124 7.48 7.50 -11.74
CA ILE A 124 8.06 6.15 -11.70
C ILE A 124 6.92 5.13 -11.83
N PRO A 125 7.04 4.13 -12.72
CA PRO A 125 6.00 3.11 -12.90
C PRO A 125 5.65 2.38 -11.60
N LEU A 126 4.35 2.30 -11.28
CA LEU A 126 3.80 1.64 -10.11
C LEU A 126 3.25 0.26 -10.46
N ILE A 127 3.71 -0.76 -9.75
CA ILE A 127 3.09 -2.08 -9.67
C ILE A 127 2.35 -2.13 -8.33
N ALA A 128 1.02 -2.11 -8.38
CA ALA A 128 0.19 -2.10 -7.19
C ALA A 128 -0.33 -3.51 -6.87
N ILE A 129 -0.04 -4.02 -5.68
CA ILE A 129 -0.73 -5.17 -5.10
C ILE A 129 -1.91 -4.60 -4.34
N ASN A 130 -3.13 -4.94 -4.75
CA ASN A 130 -4.33 -4.35 -4.20
C ASN A 130 -5.31 -5.43 -3.73
N GLN A 131 -6.24 -5.04 -2.89
CA GLN A 131 -7.42 -5.83 -2.51
C GLN A 131 -8.63 -5.25 -3.23
N SER A 132 -9.59 -6.09 -3.58
CA SER A 132 -10.80 -5.63 -4.30
C SER A 132 -11.48 -4.47 -3.58
N CYS A 133 -11.54 -4.53 -2.26
CA CYS A 133 -12.16 -3.49 -1.43
C CYS A 133 -11.54 -2.08 -1.58
N TYR A 134 -10.30 -1.99 -2.07
CA TYR A 134 -9.63 -0.72 -2.40
C TYR A 134 -9.53 -0.48 -3.91
N HIS A 135 -10.21 -1.28 -4.73
CA HIS A 135 -10.22 -1.06 -6.18
C HIS A 135 -11.28 -0.02 -6.56
N PRO A 136 -11.00 0.97 -7.45
CA PRO A 136 -11.92 2.05 -7.78
C PRO A 136 -13.26 1.59 -8.39
N ASN A 137 -13.28 0.42 -9.02
CA ASN A 137 -14.47 -0.14 -9.65
C ASN A 137 -15.32 -0.98 -8.69
N VAL A 138 -14.95 -1.07 -7.42
CA VAL A 138 -15.74 -1.77 -6.40
C VAL A 138 -16.49 -0.76 -5.55
N LYS A 139 -17.81 -0.90 -5.56
CA LYS A 139 -18.69 -0.11 -4.68
C LYS A 139 -18.95 -0.93 -3.42
N LEU A 140 -18.00 -0.93 -2.51
CA LEU A 140 -18.23 -1.50 -1.18
C LEU A 140 -18.90 -0.47 -0.29
N LYS A 141 -20.03 -0.88 0.26
CA LYS A 141 -20.57 -0.28 1.47
C LYS A 141 -19.93 -1.02 2.63
N TRP A 142 -18.99 -0.36 3.31
CA TRP A 142 -18.27 -0.95 4.43
C TRP A 142 -19.15 -1.18 5.67
N TRP A 143 -20.32 -0.47 5.75
CA TRP A 143 -21.30 -0.56 6.83
C TRP A 143 -22.72 -0.36 6.29
N GLU A 144 -23.71 -0.92 7.00
CA GLU A 144 -25.11 -0.76 6.64
C GLU A 144 -25.57 0.70 6.68
N ASP A 145 -26.59 1.03 5.87
CA ASP A 145 -27.13 2.38 5.57
C ASP A 145 -27.59 3.22 6.78
N ASN A 146 -27.50 2.71 8.00
CA ASN A 146 -28.00 3.35 9.21
C ASN A 146 -27.04 4.36 9.85
N TYR A 147 -25.78 4.45 9.37
CA TYR A 147 -24.82 5.43 9.86
C TYR A 147 -24.65 6.53 8.84
N LYS A 148 -25.45 7.58 8.96
CA LYS A 148 -25.22 8.84 8.27
C LYS A 148 -24.09 9.57 9.00
N PHE A 149 -22.92 9.68 8.36
CA PHE A 149 -21.89 10.62 8.78
C PHE A 149 -22.37 12.03 8.46
N GLU A 150 -23.14 12.64 9.35
CA GLU A 150 -23.76 13.96 9.17
C GLU A 150 -22.72 15.11 9.06
N ASN A 151 -21.44 14.85 9.32
CA ASN A 151 -20.44 15.89 9.48
C ASN A 151 -19.17 15.75 8.63
N TYR A 152 -19.07 14.78 7.70
CA TYR A 152 -17.90 14.70 6.84
C TYR A 152 -18.03 15.66 5.66
N LYS A 153 -17.36 16.81 5.76
CA LYS A 153 -17.34 17.80 4.67
C LYS A 153 -16.42 17.32 3.55
N SER A 154 -16.76 17.59 2.30
CA SER A 154 -15.92 17.27 1.14
C SER A 154 -14.49 17.80 1.24
N GLU A 155 -14.32 18.94 1.91
CA GLU A 155 -13.03 19.60 2.17
C GLU A 155 -12.16 18.85 3.20
N ASP A 156 -12.79 18.05 4.08
CA ASP A 156 -12.10 17.22 5.08
C ASP A 156 -11.65 15.88 4.50
N SER A 157 -12.12 15.53 3.29
CA SER A 157 -11.78 14.26 2.66
C SER A 157 -10.29 14.16 2.36
N LEU A 158 -9.73 12.98 2.56
CA LEU A 158 -8.34 12.69 2.22
C LEU A 158 -8.10 12.87 0.72
N LEU A 159 -9.08 12.53 -0.12
CA LEU A 159 -9.04 12.76 -1.56
C LEU A 159 -8.83 14.24 -1.91
N TYR A 160 -9.61 15.13 -1.28
CA TYR A 160 -9.50 16.57 -1.53
C TYR A 160 -8.12 17.10 -1.13
N LYS A 161 -7.68 16.77 0.08
CA LYS A 161 -6.37 17.18 0.63
C LYS A 161 -5.21 16.63 -0.21
N LEU A 162 -5.32 15.36 -0.59
CA LEU A 162 -4.29 14.69 -1.40
C LEU A 162 -4.21 15.30 -2.81
N ASN A 163 -5.35 15.60 -3.42
CA ASN A 163 -5.39 16.28 -4.72
C ASN A 163 -4.80 17.70 -4.66
N ALA A 164 -5.01 18.44 -3.58
CA ALA A 164 -4.37 19.73 -3.39
C ALA A 164 -2.83 19.59 -3.34
N TYR A 165 -2.31 18.58 -2.63
CA TYR A 165 -0.88 18.29 -2.59
C TYR A 165 -0.33 17.82 -3.95
N LEU A 166 -1.00 16.89 -4.63
CA LEU A 166 -0.62 16.43 -5.97
C LEU A 166 -0.56 17.59 -6.97
N LYS A 167 -1.57 18.48 -6.95
CA LYS A 167 -1.59 19.68 -7.78
C LYS A 167 -0.40 20.60 -7.49
N LYS A 168 -0.07 20.84 -6.22
CA LYS A 168 1.10 21.61 -5.79
C LYS A 168 2.41 21.03 -6.33
N LYS A 169 2.48 19.68 -6.46
CA LYS A 169 3.64 18.97 -7.02
C LYS A 169 3.62 18.81 -8.54
N GLY A 170 2.61 19.33 -9.24
CA GLY A 170 2.45 19.17 -10.68
C GLY A 170 2.09 17.74 -11.12
N ALA A 171 1.59 16.92 -10.20
CA ALA A 171 1.25 15.54 -10.44
C ALA A 171 -0.23 15.35 -10.82
N PRO A 172 -0.59 14.27 -11.55
CA PRO A 172 -1.97 13.97 -11.89
C PRO A 172 -2.84 13.76 -10.65
N GLN A 173 -4.02 14.38 -10.64
CA GLN A 173 -5.00 14.25 -9.57
C GLN A 173 -5.79 12.95 -9.70
N LEU A 174 -6.45 12.56 -8.63
CA LEU A 174 -7.29 11.37 -8.50
C LEU A 174 -8.76 11.77 -8.70
N ASN A 175 -9.56 10.92 -9.35
CA ASN A 175 -11.00 11.06 -9.40
C ASN A 175 -11.67 10.46 -8.16
N THR A 176 -11.11 9.35 -7.65
CA THR A 176 -11.54 8.71 -6.40
C THR A 176 -10.31 8.41 -5.54
N PHE A 177 -10.49 8.37 -4.23
CA PHE A 177 -9.38 8.08 -3.32
C PHE A 177 -8.70 6.74 -3.63
N THR A 178 -9.48 5.72 -3.95
CA THR A 178 -8.97 4.37 -4.19
C THR A 178 -8.13 4.24 -5.46
N GLU A 179 -8.19 5.22 -6.40
CA GLU A 179 -7.28 5.27 -7.54
C GLU A 179 -5.80 5.37 -7.14
N ILE A 180 -5.49 5.83 -5.92
CA ILE A 180 -4.11 5.86 -5.42
C ILE A 180 -3.48 4.46 -5.33
N PHE A 181 -4.29 3.42 -5.15
CA PHE A 181 -3.85 2.03 -5.04
C PHE A 181 -3.91 1.28 -6.37
N THR A 182 -4.00 1.98 -7.49
CA THR A 182 -3.85 1.42 -8.84
C THR A 182 -2.59 1.96 -9.50
N GLY A 183 -1.97 1.15 -10.34
CA GLY A 183 -0.71 1.49 -10.99
C GLY A 183 -0.69 1.22 -12.49
N ASN A 184 0.50 1.27 -13.08
CA ASN A 184 0.74 0.83 -14.45
C ASN A 184 0.39 -0.66 -14.63
N LEU A 185 0.54 -1.43 -13.53
CA LEU A 185 0.03 -2.78 -13.36
C LEU A 185 -0.62 -2.87 -11.98
N THR A 186 -1.85 -3.40 -11.91
CA THR A 186 -2.53 -3.67 -10.66
C THR A 186 -2.74 -5.18 -10.52
N ILE A 187 -2.30 -5.76 -9.41
CA ILE A 187 -2.35 -7.19 -9.10
C ILE A 187 -3.35 -7.42 -7.98
N ILE A 188 -4.31 -8.32 -8.20
CA ILE A 188 -5.24 -8.80 -7.17
C ILE A 188 -4.83 -10.23 -6.81
N PRO A 189 -4.30 -10.47 -5.59
CA PRO A 189 -3.88 -11.79 -5.12
C PRO A 189 -5.09 -12.62 -4.65
N SER A 190 -6.04 -12.82 -5.53
CA SER A 190 -7.30 -13.54 -5.30
C SER A 190 -7.76 -14.18 -6.61
N PHE A 191 -8.95 -14.78 -6.60
CA PHE A 191 -9.65 -15.30 -7.79
C PHE A 191 -10.85 -14.43 -8.11
N TYR A 192 -11.15 -14.27 -9.41
CA TYR A 192 -12.29 -13.47 -9.84
C TYR A 192 -13.63 -13.97 -9.26
N ASP A 193 -13.84 -15.28 -9.23
CA ASP A 193 -15.10 -15.87 -8.74
C ASP A 193 -15.32 -15.66 -7.23
N PHE A 194 -14.23 -15.51 -6.48
CA PHE A 194 -14.28 -15.25 -5.04
C PHE A 194 -14.41 -13.75 -4.73
N ASP A 195 -13.79 -12.90 -5.55
CA ASP A 195 -13.58 -11.49 -5.26
C ASP A 195 -13.76 -10.63 -6.55
N PRO A 196 -14.96 -10.59 -7.14
CA PRO A 196 -15.18 -10.03 -8.47
C PRO A 196 -15.03 -8.50 -8.48
N ILE A 197 -14.25 -8.00 -9.44
CA ILE A 197 -14.10 -6.59 -9.77
C ILE A 197 -14.64 -6.36 -11.18
N GLN A 198 -15.52 -5.38 -11.36
CA GLN A 198 -16.03 -5.01 -12.67
C GLN A 198 -14.98 -4.22 -13.45
N ASP A 199 -14.98 -4.36 -14.78
CA ASP A 199 -14.12 -3.60 -15.69
C ASP A 199 -12.64 -3.50 -15.26
N VAL A 200 -12.05 -4.65 -14.99
CA VAL A 200 -10.64 -4.78 -14.56
C VAL A 200 -9.65 -4.16 -15.54
N LYS A 201 -9.99 -4.11 -16.85
CA LYS A 201 -9.10 -3.58 -17.89
C LYS A 201 -8.81 -2.09 -17.75
N LYS A 202 -9.76 -1.33 -17.21
CA LYS A 202 -9.62 0.13 -17.06
C LYS A 202 -8.38 0.53 -16.26
N TYR A 203 -7.98 -0.28 -15.27
CA TYR A 203 -6.84 -0.03 -14.39
C TYR A 203 -5.72 -1.06 -14.56
N ASN A 204 -5.66 -1.71 -15.74
CA ASN A 204 -4.69 -2.77 -16.02
C ASN A 204 -4.59 -3.78 -14.87
N THR A 205 -5.74 -4.30 -14.45
CA THR A 205 -5.88 -5.14 -13.25
C THR A 205 -5.89 -6.62 -13.64
N HIS A 206 -5.09 -7.41 -12.93
CA HIS A 206 -4.92 -8.84 -13.16
C HIS A 206 -5.07 -9.64 -11.88
N TYR A 207 -5.83 -10.73 -11.96
CA TYR A 207 -5.90 -11.73 -10.90
C TYR A 207 -4.76 -12.73 -11.05
N VAL A 208 -4.06 -13.03 -9.95
CA VAL A 208 -2.90 -13.94 -9.95
C VAL A 208 -3.08 -15.14 -9.01
N GLY A 209 -4.27 -15.25 -8.39
CA GLY A 209 -4.47 -16.21 -7.31
C GLY A 209 -3.82 -15.80 -6.00
N PRO A 210 -3.99 -16.58 -4.92
CA PRO A 210 -3.42 -16.25 -3.61
C PRO A 210 -1.89 -16.26 -3.66
N VAL A 211 -1.29 -15.21 -3.12
CA VAL A 211 0.17 -15.14 -2.89
C VAL A 211 0.41 -15.41 -1.42
N LEU A 212 1.09 -16.50 -1.11
CA LEU A 212 1.33 -16.96 0.24
C LEU A 212 2.82 -17.06 0.53
N TYR A 213 3.23 -16.51 1.66
CA TYR A 213 4.55 -16.78 2.23
C TYR A 213 4.47 -18.04 3.09
N ILE A 214 5.19 -19.06 2.68
CA ILE A 214 5.35 -20.29 3.46
C ILE A 214 6.73 -20.24 4.09
N PRO A 215 6.83 -19.99 5.42
CA PRO A 215 8.12 -20.02 6.11
C PRO A 215 8.74 -21.41 6.03
N LYS A 216 10.05 -21.47 5.82
CA LYS A 216 10.81 -22.74 5.83
C LYS A 216 10.97 -23.33 7.26
N GLU A 217 10.59 -22.57 8.27
CA GLU A 217 10.65 -23.00 9.66
C GLU A 217 9.52 -24.01 9.93
N THR A 218 9.85 -25.15 10.51
CA THR A 218 8.87 -26.13 10.99
C THR A 218 8.04 -25.51 12.12
N ALA A 219 6.74 -25.79 12.14
CA ALA A 219 5.89 -25.40 13.25
C ALA A 219 6.50 -25.88 14.58
N SER A 220 6.40 -25.06 15.63
CA SER A 220 6.92 -25.47 16.94
C SER A 220 6.26 -26.77 17.38
N GLU A 221 6.99 -27.60 18.14
CA GLU A 221 6.45 -28.88 18.70
C GLU A 221 5.12 -28.67 19.43
N ARG A 222 4.91 -27.50 20.03
CA ARG A 222 3.66 -27.15 20.71
C ARG A 222 2.48 -27.06 19.73
N VAL A 223 2.73 -26.55 18.53
CA VAL A 223 1.69 -26.46 17.48
C VAL A 223 1.45 -27.80 16.85
N LEU A 224 2.53 -28.59 16.59
CA LEU A 224 2.40 -29.94 16.02
C LEU A 224 1.65 -30.90 16.93
N LYS A 225 1.63 -30.66 18.25
CA LYS A 225 0.86 -31.46 19.22
C LYS A 225 -0.63 -31.15 19.27
N LEU A 226 -1.09 -30.14 18.54
CA LEU A 226 -2.51 -29.76 18.45
C LEU A 226 -3.24 -30.44 17.27
N PHE A 227 -2.49 -31.11 16.42
CA PHE A 227 -2.98 -31.89 15.26
C PHE A 227 -2.53 -33.33 15.35
#